data_1b412c44a8a4c46153a51a14a6b5e56b
#
_entry.id   1b412c44a8a4c46153a51a14a6b5e56b
#
_cell.length_a   1.000
_cell.length_b   1.000
_cell.length_c   1.000
_cell.angle_alpha   90.00
_cell.angle_beta   90.00
_cell.angle_gamma   90.00
#
_symmetry.space_group_name_H-M   'P 1'
#
loop_
_entity.id
_entity.type
_entity.pdbx_description
1 polymer ?
#
loop_
_entity_poly.entity_id
_entity_poly.type
_entity_poly.pdbx_seq_one_letter_code
_entity_poly.pdbx_strand_id
1 'polypeptide(L)'
;MGFAWFLPNGDLDLLVHPREHCASVVPEMVAWGEARLRTVGDSEQTGRQLHAWGLASNEPLSHALRAAGLERTSACYLHLFRELKAPLDAPSLPPGFQVRAVTGLSEATARAAVHRAAFGSNRVSTEVYAHLMRSARHYRPELDVVAVTSLGEFAAMALGWLDPDNRVGELEPVGTAPAYRGLGLARAVSQEALRRLRAAGARSAVIYALPENAASVSLYTSLGFRVLDRNIGFCGPC
;
A
#
# COMPACT_ATOMS: atom_id res chain seq x y z
N MET A 1 -2.51 18.60 17.45
CA MET A 1 -3.60 17.99 16.66
C MET A 1 -3.13 16.65 16.14
N GLY A 2 -3.95 15.62 16.25
CA GLY A 2 -3.68 14.29 15.72
C GLY A 2 -4.90 13.74 15.01
N PHE A 3 -4.71 12.66 14.28
CA PHE A 3 -5.73 11.92 13.56
C PHE A 3 -5.55 10.43 13.82
N ALA A 4 -6.63 9.72 14.08
CA ALA A 4 -6.63 8.28 14.21
C ALA A 4 -7.74 7.65 13.36
N TRP A 5 -7.43 6.52 12.75
CA TRP A 5 -8.35 5.72 11.95
C TRP A 5 -8.30 4.28 12.43
N PHE A 6 -9.45 3.71 12.72
CA PHE A 6 -9.59 2.33 13.15
C PHE A 6 -10.23 1.48 12.05
N LEU A 7 -9.62 0.34 11.77
CA LEU A 7 -10.13 -0.68 10.87
C LEU A 7 -10.72 -1.86 11.65
N PRO A 8 -11.80 -2.51 11.17
CA PRO A 8 -12.47 -3.60 11.89
C PRO A 8 -11.60 -4.83 12.18
N ASN A 9 -10.46 -4.97 11.50
CA ASN A 9 -9.47 -6.02 11.75
C ASN A 9 -8.57 -5.76 12.97
N GLY A 10 -8.70 -4.59 13.61
CA GLY A 10 -7.90 -4.18 14.75
C GLY A 10 -6.74 -3.24 14.42
N ASP A 11 -6.55 -2.87 13.15
CA ASP A 11 -5.51 -1.90 12.79
C ASP A 11 -5.94 -0.48 13.20
N LEU A 12 -5.03 0.22 13.85
CA LEU A 12 -5.12 1.62 14.25
C LEU A 12 -4.04 2.42 13.53
N ASP A 13 -4.42 3.12 12.48
CA ASP A 13 -3.56 4.12 11.87
C ASP A 13 -3.66 5.44 12.63
N LEU A 14 -2.52 6.04 12.96
CA LEU A 14 -2.48 7.28 13.69
C LEU A 14 -1.40 8.21 13.15
N LEU A 15 -1.75 9.48 13.08
CA LEU A 15 -0.87 10.57 12.67
C LEU A 15 -0.90 11.66 13.74
N VAL A 16 0.26 12.03 14.23
CA VAL A 16 0.44 13.12 15.20
C VAL A 16 1.18 14.25 14.49
N HIS A 17 0.62 15.46 14.56
CA HIS A 17 1.26 16.61 13.96
C HIS A 17 2.63 16.85 14.61
N PRO A 18 3.71 17.16 13.84
CA PRO A 18 5.08 17.26 14.38
C PRO A 18 5.28 18.29 15.51
N ARG A 19 4.36 19.26 15.65
CA ARG A 19 4.38 20.25 16.74
C ARG A 19 3.71 19.77 18.03
N GLU A 20 3.06 18.63 17.99
CA GLU A 20 2.36 18.07 19.15
C GLU A 20 3.24 17.04 19.87
N HIS A 21 3.01 16.90 21.16
CA HIS A 21 3.72 15.88 21.94
C HIS A 21 2.99 14.54 21.80
N CYS A 22 3.65 13.56 21.22
CA CYS A 22 3.10 12.20 21.09
C CYS A 22 2.63 11.64 22.45
N ALA A 23 3.38 11.93 23.53
CA ALA A 23 3.08 11.45 24.88
C ALA A 23 1.70 11.90 25.41
N SER A 24 1.15 13.00 24.92
CA SER A 24 -0.17 13.48 25.35
C SER A 24 -1.30 13.00 24.44
N VAL A 25 -1.07 12.85 23.16
CA VAL A 25 -2.12 12.58 22.16
C VAL A 25 -2.28 11.07 21.88
N VAL A 26 -1.17 10.34 21.82
CA VAL A 26 -1.18 8.90 21.47
C VAL A 26 -1.95 8.05 22.46
N PRO A 27 -1.85 8.24 23.81
CA PRO A 27 -2.65 7.45 24.75
C PRO A 27 -4.16 7.58 24.54
N GLU A 28 -4.65 8.77 24.20
CA GLU A 28 -6.07 9.00 23.91
C GLU A 28 -6.49 8.26 22.62
N MET A 29 -5.65 8.29 21.59
CA MET A 29 -5.90 7.59 20.33
C MET A 29 -5.91 6.06 20.52
N VAL A 30 -4.98 5.53 21.31
CA VAL A 30 -4.92 4.10 21.64
C VAL A 30 -6.15 3.69 22.43
N ALA A 31 -6.51 4.42 23.49
CA ALA A 31 -7.71 4.14 24.27
C ALA A 31 -9.00 4.20 23.43
N TRP A 32 -9.08 5.13 22.49
CA TRP A 32 -10.18 5.18 21.53
C TRP A 32 -10.20 3.94 20.60
N GLY A 33 -9.04 3.52 20.08
CA GLY A 33 -8.90 2.31 19.25
C GLY A 33 -9.31 1.05 19.99
N GLU A 34 -8.90 0.89 21.26
CA GLU A 34 -9.31 -0.22 22.13
C GLU A 34 -10.82 -0.23 22.37
N ALA A 35 -11.42 0.94 22.63
CA ALA A 35 -12.86 1.06 22.79
C ALA A 35 -13.60 0.62 21.51
N ARG A 36 -13.09 0.97 20.33
CA ARG A 36 -13.63 0.51 19.04
C ARG A 36 -13.47 -0.98 18.85
N LEU A 37 -12.30 -1.52 19.18
CA LEU A 37 -12.03 -2.96 19.07
C LEU A 37 -13.05 -3.79 19.88
N ARG A 38 -13.38 -3.34 21.10
CA ARG A 38 -14.41 -3.98 21.95
C ARG A 38 -15.81 -3.93 21.33
N THR A 39 -16.17 -2.87 20.61
CA THR A 39 -17.49 -2.75 19.96
C THR A 39 -17.65 -3.61 18.71
N VAL A 40 -16.57 -3.98 18.05
CA VAL A 40 -16.58 -4.82 16.83
C VAL A 40 -16.50 -6.32 17.19
N GLY A 41 -16.19 -6.66 18.46
CA GLY A 41 -15.85 -7.99 18.92
C GLY A 41 -17.02 -8.93 19.27
N ASP A 42 -18.30 -8.54 19.13
CA ASP A 42 -19.45 -9.35 19.55
C ASP A 42 -19.79 -10.55 18.66
N SER A 43 -19.01 -10.86 17.64
CA SER A 43 -19.16 -12.08 16.85
C SER A 43 -17.89 -12.92 16.83
N GLU A 44 -17.82 -13.93 17.69
CA GLU A 44 -16.99 -15.16 17.60
C GLU A 44 -15.45 -15.09 17.49
N GLN A 45 -14.79 -13.95 17.68
CA GLN A 45 -13.31 -13.90 17.70
C GLN A 45 -12.78 -13.27 18.98
N THR A 46 -12.73 -14.09 20.04
CA THR A 46 -11.88 -13.86 21.22
C THR A 46 -10.40 -13.84 20.77
N GLY A 47 -9.70 -12.75 21.12
CA GLY A 47 -8.25 -12.64 20.87
C GLY A 47 -7.84 -11.63 19.79
N ARG A 48 -8.71 -10.71 19.40
CA ARG A 48 -8.30 -9.57 18.55
C ARG A 48 -7.41 -8.62 19.33
N GLN A 49 -6.30 -8.26 18.74
CA GLN A 49 -5.37 -7.30 19.31
C GLN A 49 -5.44 -5.98 18.54
N LEU A 50 -5.18 -4.86 19.23
CA LEU A 50 -5.00 -3.58 18.59
C LEU A 50 -3.59 -3.55 17.97
N HIS A 51 -3.51 -3.25 16.68
CA HIS A 51 -2.27 -3.10 15.95
C HIS A 51 -2.07 -1.65 15.56
N ALA A 52 -0.86 -1.13 15.77
CA ALA A 52 -0.48 0.19 15.31
C ALA A 52 0.87 0.12 14.60
N TRP A 53 1.15 1.15 13.78
CA TRP A 53 2.37 1.22 12.99
C TRP A 53 3.09 2.54 13.24
N GLY A 54 4.42 2.50 13.21
CA GLY A 54 5.25 3.68 13.34
C GLY A 54 6.57 3.54 12.62
N LEU A 55 7.05 4.63 12.02
CA LEU A 55 8.38 4.65 11.43
C LEU A 55 9.44 4.44 12.52
N ALA A 56 10.46 3.65 12.23
CA ALA A 56 11.55 3.35 13.16
C ALA A 56 12.29 4.61 13.58
N SER A 57 12.39 5.61 12.71
CA SER A 57 12.98 6.92 13.00
C SER A 57 12.09 7.82 13.88
N ASN A 58 10.79 7.50 14.03
CA ASN A 58 9.88 8.27 14.88
C ASN A 58 9.92 7.74 16.33
N GLU A 59 11.04 7.99 17.02
CA GLU A 59 11.22 7.57 18.41
C GLU A 59 10.15 8.13 19.37
N PRO A 60 9.71 9.40 19.26
CA PRO A 60 8.63 9.92 20.11
C PRO A 60 7.34 9.13 19.99
N LEU A 61 6.94 8.75 18.78
CA LEU A 61 5.75 7.91 18.55
C LEU A 61 5.95 6.51 19.15
N SER A 62 7.09 5.88 18.86
CA SER A 62 7.43 4.55 19.39
C SER A 62 7.42 4.50 20.92
N HIS A 63 7.93 5.56 21.55
CA HIS A 63 7.90 5.70 23.01
C HIS A 63 6.46 5.85 23.54
N ALA A 64 5.67 6.71 22.92
CA ALA A 64 4.29 6.96 23.33
C ALA A 64 3.38 5.71 23.14
N LEU A 65 3.55 4.94 22.06
CA LEU A 65 2.84 3.68 21.87
C LEU A 65 3.17 2.67 22.98
N ARG A 66 4.44 2.52 23.32
CA ARG A 66 4.85 1.64 24.45
C ARG A 66 4.32 2.12 25.78
N ALA A 67 4.36 3.42 26.04
CA ALA A 67 3.80 4.00 27.26
C ALA A 67 2.28 3.81 27.35
N ALA A 68 1.58 3.70 26.22
CA ALA A 68 0.16 3.37 26.10
C ALA A 68 -0.12 1.85 26.17
N GLY A 69 0.87 1.01 26.43
CA GLY A 69 0.71 -0.44 26.63
C GLY A 69 0.86 -1.29 25.38
N LEU A 70 1.24 -0.72 24.24
CA LEU A 70 1.51 -1.51 23.04
C LEU A 70 2.96 -1.98 23.03
N GLU A 71 3.20 -3.24 22.70
CA GLU A 71 4.53 -3.81 22.56
C GLU A 71 4.97 -3.85 21.11
N ARG A 72 6.25 -3.63 20.87
CA ARG A 72 6.84 -3.75 19.54
C ARG A 72 6.83 -5.23 19.12
N THR A 73 6.37 -5.49 17.89
CA THR A 73 6.35 -6.82 17.30
C THR A 73 7.53 -7.03 16.34
N SER A 74 7.65 -8.24 15.79
CA SER A 74 8.56 -8.54 14.69
C SER A 74 8.04 -8.05 13.33
N ALA A 75 6.76 -7.63 13.24
CA ALA A 75 6.17 -7.15 12.01
C ALA A 75 6.86 -5.87 11.54
N CYS A 76 7.27 -5.87 10.29
CA CYS A 76 8.04 -4.77 9.71
C CYS A 76 7.75 -4.66 8.21
N TYR A 77 7.59 -3.44 7.73
CA TYR A 77 7.68 -3.14 6.30
C TYR A 77 8.87 -2.24 6.04
N LEU A 78 9.61 -2.51 4.97
CA LEU A 78 10.57 -1.55 4.44
C LEU A 78 9.79 -0.40 3.82
N HIS A 79 10.07 0.83 4.24
CA HIS A 79 9.60 2.05 3.59
C HIS A 79 10.64 2.43 2.54
N LEU A 80 10.34 2.18 1.27
CA LEU A 80 11.24 2.46 0.17
C LEU A 80 10.82 3.76 -0.54
N PHE A 81 11.82 4.49 -0.97
CA PHE A 81 11.68 5.81 -1.58
C PHE A 81 12.50 5.91 -2.86
N ARG A 82 11.97 6.62 -3.85
CA ARG A 82 12.66 6.98 -5.09
C ARG A 82 12.33 8.41 -5.51
N GLU A 83 13.33 9.18 -5.93
CA GLU A 83 13.10 10.45 -6.63
C GLU A 83 12.73 10.21 -8.10
N LEU A 84 11.79 11.00 -8.60
CA LEU A 84 11.30 10.95 -9.99
C LEU A 84 11.80 12.16 -10.81
N LYS A 85 12.99 12.68 -10.49
CA LYS A 85 13.56 13.87 -11.16
C LYS A 85 13.92 13.62 -12.62
N ALA A 86 14.54 12.50 -12.92
CA ALA A 86 14.94 12.12 -14.28
C ALA A 86 13.80 11.41 -15.03
N PRO A 87 13.78 11.47 -16.37
CA PRO A 87 12.91 10.62 -17.16
C PRO A 87 13.12 9.14 -16.81
N LEU A 88 12.03 8.39 -16.90
CA LEU A 88 12.04 6.94 -16.68
C LEU A 88 11.97 6.23 -18.03
N ASP A 89 12.76 5.19 -18.18
CA ASP A 89 12.74 4.37 -19.39
C ASP A 89 11.35 3.78 -19.63
N ALA A 90 11.01 3.58 -20.88
CA ALA A 90 9.81 2.85 -21.24
C ALA A 90 9.92 1.40 -20.76
N PRO A 91 8.80 0.77 -20.34
CA PRO A 91 8.84 -0.62 -19.93
C PRO A 91 9.22 -1.54 -21.10
N SER A 92 10.12 -2.50 -20.83
CA SER A 92 10.39 -3.61 -21.73
C SER A 92 9.42 -4.73 -21.45
N LEU A 93 8.83 -5.31 -22.50
CA LEU A 93 7.81 -6.35 -22.42
C LEU A 93 8.22 -7.57 -23.26
N PRO A 94 7.93 -8.78 -22.80
CA PRO A 94 8.00 -9.94 -23.66
C PRO A 94 6.95 -9.88 -24.77
N PRO A 95 7.15 -10.57 -25.91
CA PRO A 95 6.15 -10.67 -26.97
C PRO A 95 4.79 -11.16 -26.44
N GLY A 96 3.72 -10.62 -27.01
CA GLY A 96 2.34 -11.00 -26.62
C GLY A 96 1.76 -10.27 -25.43
N PHE A 97 2.48 -9.29 -24.86
CA PHE A 97 1.98 -8.45 -23.77
C PHE A 97 1.97 -6.97 -24.15
N GLN A 98 0.99 -6.26 -23.60
CA GLN A 98 0.88 -4.81 -23.67
C GLN A 98 0.70 -4.26 -22.25
N VAL A 99 1.33 -3.11 -21.95
CA VAL A 99 1.09 -2.37 -20.72
C VAL A 99 0.28 -1.13 -21.04
N ARG A 100 -0.81 -0.93 -20.31
CA ARG A 100 -1.71 0.22 -20.45
C ARG A 100 -2.41 0.55 -19.14
N ALA A 101 -3.07 1.68 -19.09
CA ALA A 101 -4.01 1.97 -18.00
C ALA A 101 -5.30 1.16 -18.15
N VAL A 102 -6.01 1.01 -17.04
CA VAL A 102 -7.39 0.53 -17.00
C VAL A 102 -8.31 1.56 -17.68
N THR A 103 -9.27 1.09 -18.48
CA THR A 103 -10.15 1.99 -19.26
C THR A 103 -11.39 2.44 -18.49
N GLY A 104 -11.61 1.94 -17.28
CA GLY A 104 -12.71 2.32 -16.41
C GLY A 104 -13.51 1.14 -15.87
N LEU A 105 -14.75 1.41 -15.45
CA LEU A 105 -15.63 0.45 -14.75
C LEU A 105 -15.89 -0.85 -15.51
N SER A 106 -15.89 -0.83 -16.83
CA SER A 106 -16.06 -2.04 -17.66
C SER A 106 -14.98 -3.09 -17.42
N GLU A 107 -13.81 -2.68 -16.93
CA GLU A 107 -12.68 -3.57 -16.63
C GLU A 107 -12.57 -3.95 -15.13
N ALA A 108 -13.49 -3.51 -14.28
CA ALA A 108 -13.45 -3.79 -12.85
C ALA A 108 -13.38 -5.29 -12.53
N THR A 109 -14.08 -6.13 -13.31
CA THR A 109 -14.06 -7.59 -13.14
C THR A 109 -12.67 -8.18 -13.44
N ALA A 110 -12.07 -7.82 -14.56
CA ALA A 110 -10.73 -8.29 -14.95
C ALA A 110 -9.67 -7.76 -13.97
N ARG A 111 -9.81 -6.51 -13.54
CA ARG A 111 -8.89 -5.88 -12.59
C ARG A 111 -8.97 -6.51 -11.18
N ALA A 112 -10.18 -6.81 -10.70
CA ALA A 112 -10.37 -7.55 -9.45
C ALA A 112 -9.85 -8.99 -9.56
N ALA A 113 -10.02 -9.65 -10.73
CA ALA A 113 -9.54 -11.01 -10.94
C ALA A 113 -8.00 -11.11 -10.87
N VAL A 114 -7.27 -10.21 -11.55
CA VAL A 114 -5.80 -10.20 -11.47
C VAL A 114 -5.31 -9.89 -10.05
N HIS A 115 -6.01 -9.03 -9.31
CA HIS A 115 -5.70 -8.76 -7.90
C HIS A 115 -5.82 -10.03 -7.05
N ARG A 116 -6.97 -10.71 -7.13
CA ARG A 116 -7.20 -11.98 -6.40
C ARG A 116 -6.16 -13.03 -6.75
N ALA A 117 -5.86 -13.20 -8.02
CA ALA A 117 -4.86 -14.16 -8.49
C ALA A 117 -3.45 -13.83 -7.96
N ALA A 118 -3.06 -12.56 -8.00
CA ALA A 118 -1.73 -12.12 -7.55
C ALA A 118 -1.49 -12.35 -6.06
N PHE A 119 -2.51 -12.09 -5.23
CA PHE A 119 -2.41 -12.14 -3.76
C PHE A 119 -3.01 -13.40 -3.12
N GLY A 120 -3.62 -14.30 -3.88
CA GLY A 120 -4.27 -15.50 -3.35
C GLY A 120 -5.41 -15.19 -2.37
N SER A 121 -6.12 -14.08 -2.59
CA SER A 121 -7.11 -13.55 -1.65
C SER A 121 -8.42 -13.19 -2.35
N ASN A 122 -9.55 -13.58 -1.78
CA ASN A 122 -10.88 -13.26 -2.30
C ASN A 122 -11.48 -11.96 -1.72
N ARG A 123 -10.72 -11.19 -0.93
CA ARG A 123 -11.21 -9.96 -0.28
C ARG A 123 -11.63 -8.87 -1.26
N VAL A 124 -11.01 -8.81 -2.44
CA VAL A 124 -11.32 -7.81 -3.47
C VAL A 124 -12.22 -8.44 -4.52
N SER A 125 -13.53 -8.34 -4.32
CA SER A 125 -14.52 -8.72 -5.33
C SER A 125 -14.62 -7.68 -6.47
N THR A 126 -15.35 -8.01 -7.52
CA THR A 126 -15.67 -7.05 -8.60
C THR A 126 -16.40 -5.82 -8.06
N GLU A 127 -17.37 -6.03 -7.15
CA GLU A 127 -18.17 -4.97 -6.54
C GLU A 127 -17.31 -4.05 -5.68
N VAL A 128 -16.42 -4.62 -4.87
CA VAL A 128 -15.46 -3.86 -4.04
C VAL A 128 -14.55 -3.01 -4.94
N TYR A 129 -14.00 -3.59 -6.02
CA TYR A 129 -13.15 -2.84 -6.92
C TYR A 129 -13.91 -1.76 -7.70
N ALA A 130 -15.11 -2.09 -8.19
CA ALA A 130 -15.98 -1.13 -8.85
C ALA A 130 -16.42 0.02 -7.91
N HIS A 131 -16.61 -0.29 -6.62
CA HIS A 131 -16.88 0.75 -5.62
C HIS A 131 -15.65 1.66 -5.41
N LEU A 132 -14.45 1.09 -5.29
CA LEU A 132 -13.20 1.86 -5.23
C LEU A 132 -13.09 2.80 -6.43
N MET A 133 -13.29 2.30 -7.65
CA MET A 133 -13.21 3.08 -8.88
C MET A 133 -14.20 4.26 -8.93
N ARG A 134 -15.39 4.12 -8.32
CA ARG A 134 -16.43 5.17 -8.30
C ARG A 134 -16.29 6.15 -7.16
N SER A 135 -15.84 5.68 -6.01
CA SER A 135 -16.00 6.39 -4.73
C SER A 135 -14.71 6.86 -4.09
N ALA A 136 -13.56 6.27 -4.46
CA ALA A 136 -12.29 6.71 -3.89
C ALA A 136 -11.87 8.03 -4.54
N ARG A 137 -11.86 9.10 -3.74
CA ARG A 137 -11.60 10.47 -4.19
C ARG A 137 -10.31 10.64 -4.96
N HIS A 138 -9.29 9.86 -4.64
CA HIS A 138 -7.95 9.95 -5.23
C HIS A 138 -7.66 8.84 -6.24
N TYR A 139 -8.65 7.97 -6.53
CA TYR A 139 -8.51 6.98 -7.58
C TYR A 139 -8.48 7.68 -8.94
N ARG A 140 -7.50 7.33 -9.74
CA ARG A 140 -7.28 7.86 -11.10
C ARG A 140 -7.05 6.69 -12.03
N PRO A 141 -7.99 6.41 -12.98
CA PRO A 141 -7.86 5.26 -13.89
C PRO A 141 -6.54 5.26 -14.68
N GLU A 142 -6.04 6.44 -15.04
CA GLU A 142 -4.78 6.59 -15.76
C GLU A 142 -3.55 6.17 -14.94
N LEU A 143 -3.67 6.05 -13.61
CA LEU A 143 -2.63 5.57 -12.70
C LEU A 143 -2.80 4.08 -12.33
N ASP A 144 -3.90 3.45 -12.71
CA ASP A 144 -4.15 2.03 -12.52
C ASP A 144 -3.68 1.26 -13.76
N VAL A 145 -2.47 0.70 -13.69
CA VAL A 145 -1.74 0.12 -14.81
C VAL A 145 -1.84 -1.39 -14.79
N VAL A 146 -2.08 -1.98 -15.95
CA VAL A 146 -2.16 -3.43 -16.14
C VAL A 146 -1.28 -3.89 -17.30
N ALA A 147 -0.72 -5.10 -17.17
CA ALA A 147 -0.16 -5.84 -18.29
C ALA A 147 -1.22 -6.79 -18.82
N VAL A 148 -1.48 -6.73 -20.13
CA VAL A 148 -2.56 -7.46 -20.80
C VAL A 148 -1.95 -8.39 -21.84
N THR A 149 -2.42 -9.64 -21.89
CA THR A 149 -2.05 -10.62 -22.91
C THR A 149 -2.70 -10.29 -24.26
N SER A 150 -2.25 -10.92 -25.34
CA SER A 150 -2.90 -10.83 -26.67
C SER A 150 -4.35 -11.32 -26.69
N LEU A 151 -4.77 -12.10 -25.69
CA LEU A 151 -6.16 -12.57 -25.51
C LEU A 151 -6.99 -11.64 -24.63
N GLY A 152 -6.45 -10.53 -24.15
CA GLY A 152 -7.15 -9.56 -23.30
C GLY A 152 -7.15 -9.89 -21.80
N GLU A 153 -6.43 -10.93 -21.36
CA GLU A 153 -6.32 -11.27 -19.94
C GLU A 153 -5.37 -10.34 -19.20
N PHE A 154 -5.71 -9.94 -17.97
CA PHE A 154 -4.82 -9.15 -17.11
C PHE A 154 -3.84 -10.08 -16.39
N ALA A 155 -2.56 -9.91 -16.68
CA ALA A 155 -1.47 -10.74 -16.19
C ALA A 155 -0.75 -10.14 -14.97
N ALA A 156 -0.63 -8.82 -14.93
CA ALA A 156 -0.02 -8.07 -13.83
C ALA A 156 -0.68 -6.70 -13.68
N MET A 157 -0.46 -6.08 -12.53
CA MET A 157 -1.05 -4.78 -12.22
C MET A 157 -0.15 -3.96 -11.29
N ALA A 158 -0.27 -2.64 -11.37
CA ALA A 158 0.27 -1.68 -10.43
C ALA A 158 -0.68 -0.47 -10.35
N LEU A 159 -1.16 -0.14 -9.16
CA LEU A 159 -1.97 1.04 -8.93
C LEU A 159 -1.10 2.13 -8.33
N GLY A 160 -1.10 3.30 -8.94
CA GLY A 160 -0.44 4.50 -8.45
C GLY A 160 -1.44 5.42 -7.74
N TRP A 161 -1.08 5.87 -6.56
CA TRP A 161 -1.77 6.94 -5.84
C TRP A 161 -0.94 8.20 -5.88
N LEU A 162 -1.56 9.35 -5.95
CA LEU A 162 -0.88 10.64 -5.99
C LEU A 162 -1.39 11.55 -4.88
N ASP A 163 -0.47 11.97 -4.02
CA ASP A 163 -0.65 13.14 -3.17
C ASP A 163 -0.17 14.38 -3.96
N PRO A 164 -1.09 15.21 -4.46
CA PRO A 164 -0.73 16.36 -5.28
C PRO A 164 -0.08 17.50 -4.47
N ASP A 165 -0.39 17.60 -3.18
CA ASP A 165 0.10 18.66 -2.31
C ASP A 165 1.59 18.44 -1.98
N ASN A 166 1.94 17.21 -1.60
CA ASN A 166 3.32 16.81 -1.31
C ASN A 166 4.08 16.36 -2.58
N ARG A 167 3.39 16.15 -3.69
CA ARG A 167 3.94 15.62 -4.95
C ARG A 167 4.62 14.26 -4.77
N VAL A 168 4.01 13.42 -3.96
CA VAL A 168 4.46 12.06 -3.70
C VAL A 168 3.49 11.08 -4.35
N GLY A 169 4.04 10.14 -5.10
CA GLY A 169 3.30 8.98 -5.59
C GLY A 169 3.51 7.77 -4.68
N GLU A 170 2.53 6.89 -4.62
CA GLU A 170 2.65 5.59 -3.97
C GLU A 170 2.22 4.50 -4.94
N LEU A 171 2.93 3.36 -4.94
CA LEU A 171 2.53 2.17 -5.69
C LEU A 171 1.92 1.15 -4.73
N GLU A 172 0.58 1.03 -4.72
CA GLU A 172 -0.15 0.11 -3.86
C GLU A 172 -1.52 -0.25 -4.49
N PRO A 173 -1.79 -1.52 -4.83
CA PRO A 173 -0.90 -2.68 -4.82
C PRO A 173 -0.11 -2.87 -6.11
N VAL A 174 0.95 -3.69 -6.05
CA VAL A 174 1.66 -4.22 -7.22
C VAL A 174 1.61 -5.75 -7.18
N GLY A 175 1.21 -6.38 -8.27
CA GLY A 175 1.09 -7.84 -8.30
C GLY A 175 1.12 -8.47 -9.69
N THR A 176 1.50 -9.74 -9.74
CA THR A 176 1.48 -10.57 -10.96
C THR A 176 0.77 -11.88 -10.69
N ALA A 177 -0.18 -12.23 -11.51
CA ALA A 177 -0.88 -13.51 -11.44
C ALA A 177 0.13 -14.68 -11.57
N PRO A 178 -0.03 -15.78 -10.81
CA PRO A 178 0.95 -16.86 -10.72
C PRO A 178 1.42 -17.41 -12.07
N ALA A 179 0.50 -17.57 -13.03
CA ALA A 179 0.79 -18.09 -14.37
C ALA A 179 1.74 -17.20 -15.19
N TYR A 180 1.91 -15.92 -14.80
CA TYR A 180 2.69 -14.92 -15.55
C TYR A 180 3.92 -14.41 -14.78
N ARG A 181 4.27 -15.06 -13.66
CA ARG A 181 5.46 -14.72 -12.88
C ARG A 181 6.75 -15.06 -13.64
N GLY A 182 7.85 -14.37 -13.33
CA GLY A 182 9.14 -14.60 -13.99
C GLY A 182 9.28 -13.93 -15.35
N LEU A 183 8.22 -13.34 -15.93
CA LEU A 183 8.23 -12.70 -17.24
C LEU A 183 8.58 -11.20 -17.22
N GLY A 184 8.97 -10.64 -16.08
CA GLY A 184 9.30 -9.22 -15.95
C GLY A 184 8.08 -8.26 -15.90
N LEU A 185 6.85 -8.80 -15.89
CA LEU A 185 5.63 -7.97 -15.98
C LEU A 185 5.43 -7.05 -14.79
N ALA A 186 5.77 -7.49 -13.55
CA ALA A 186 5.71 -6.61 -12.37
C ALA A 186 6.61 -5.38 -12.54
N ARG A 187 7.81 -5.56 -13.11
CA ARG A 187 8.72 -4.47 -13.44
C ARG A 187 8.10 -3.52 -14.47
N ALA A 188 7.52 -4.07 -15.53
CA ALA A 188 6.95 -3.30 -16.62
C ALA A 188 5.75 -2.44 -16.14
N VAL A 189 4.80 -3.01 -15.38
CA VAL A 189 3.66 -2.24 -14.85
C VAL A 189 4.11 -1.20 -13.83
N SER A 190 5.09 -1.52 -12.98
CA SER A 190 5.63 -0.55 -12.01
C SER A 190 6.37 0.59 -12.71
N GLN A 191 7.17 0.32 -13.73
CA GLN A 191 7.83 1.34 -14.55
C GLN A 191 6.83 2.28 -15.19
N GLU A 192 5.78 1.75 -15.82
CA GLU A 192 4.76 2.57 -16.46
C GLU A 192 3.96 3.38 -15.42
N ALA A 193 3.59 2.78 -14.27
CA ALA A 193 2.93 3.50 -13.20
C ALA A 193 3.78 4.67 -12.66
N LEU A 194 5.09 4.47 -12.48
CA LEU A 194 6.02 5.54 -12.09
C LEU A 194 6.12 6.65 -13.15
N ARG A 195 6.15 6.29 -14.44
CA ARG A 195 6.15 7.27 -15.53
C ARG A 195 4.89 8.13 -15.51
N ARG A 196 3.72 7.50 -15.29
CA ARG A 196 2.42 8.17 -15.18
C ARG A 196 2.32 9.03 -13.93
N LEU A 197 2.77 8.56 -12.79
CA LEU A 197 2.86 9.36 -11.55
C LEU A 197 3.72 10.60 -11.77
N ARG A 198 4.89 10.44 -12.40
CA ARG A 198 5.76 11.58 -12.74
C ARG A 198 5.08 12.56 -13.69
N ALA A 199 4.42 12.07 -14.74
CA ALA A 199 3.66 12.91 -15.69
C ALA A 199 2.50 13.64 -15.01
N ALA A 200 1.89 13.03 -13.99
CA ALA A 200 0.84 13.60 -13.15
C ALA A 200 1.36 14.60 -12.09
N GLY A 201 2.68 14.82 -12.01
CA GLY A 201 3.30 15.83 -11.14
C GLY A 201 4.03 15.31 -9.92
N ALA A 202 4.10 13.99 -9.70
CA ALA A 202 4.89 13.42 -8.62
C ALA A 202 6.38 13.73 -8.82
N ARG A 203 7.06 14.11 -7.74
CA ARG A 203 8.52 14.34 -7.69
C ARG A 203 9.27 13.19 -7.05
N SER A 204 8.56 12.37 -6.31
CA SER A 204 9.05 11.16 -5.66
C SER A 204 7.96 10.10 -5.63
N ALA A 205 8.38 8.87 -5.36
CA ALA A 205 7.48 7.76 -5.11
C ALA A 205 7.92 6.96 -3.88
N VAL A 206 6.95 6.41 -3.18
CA VAL A 206 7.13 5.49 -2.07
C VAL A 206 6.48 4.15 -2.38
N ILE A 207 6.95 3.12 -1.72
CA ILE A 207 6.35 1.79 -1.73
C ILE A 207 6.76 1.05 -0.46
N TYR A 208 5.89 0.17 0.02
CA TYR A 208 6.17 -0.69 1.15
C TYR A 208 6.40 -2.13 0.70
N ALA A 209 7.35 -2.81 1.32
CA ALA A 209 7.65 -4.21 1.05
C ALA A 209 7.98 -4.96 2.34
N LEU A 210 7.52 -6.20 2.45
CA LEU A 210 7.96 -7.10 3.52
C LEU A 210 9.44 -7.43 3.31
N PRO A 211 10.30 -7.31 4.35
CA PRO A 211 11.74 -7.61 4.23
C PRO A 211 12.04 -9.02 3.73
N GLU A 212 11.21 -9.99 4.11
CA GLU A 212 11.31 -11.39 3.71
C GLU A 212 10.86 -11.66 2.27
N ASN A 213 10.15 -10.74 1.63
CA ASN A 213 9.79 -10.84 0.23
C ASN A 213 10.94 -10.36 -0.68
N ALA A 214 11.97 -11.20 -0.78
CA ALA A 214 13.18 -10.89 -1.55
C ALA A 214 12.88 -10.51 -3.02
N ALA A 215 11.84 -11.10 -3.62
CA ALA A 215 11.45 -10.79 -4.99
C ALA A 215 10.94 -9.34 -5.13
N SER A 216 10.09 -8.88 -4.22
CA SER A 216 9.61 -7.50 -4.20
C SER A 216 10.73 -6.51 -3.89
N VAL A 217 11.58 -6.81 -2.90
CA VAL A 217 12.73 -5.96 -2.55
C VAL A 217 13.67 -5.81 -3.72
N SER A 218 14.03 -6.93 -4.39
CA SER A 218 14.88 -6.93 -5.59
C SER A 218 14.25 -6.13 -6.74
N LEU A 219 12.95 -6.31 -6.98
CA LEU A 219 12.20 -5.56 -7.98
C LEU A 219 12.33 -4.06 -7.75
N TYR A 220 11.97 -3.59 -6.54
CA TYR A 220 11.95 -2.15 -6.26
C TYR A 220 13.35 -1.54 -6.20
N THR A 221 14.33 -2.26 -5.67
CA THR A 221 15.73 -1.82 -5.74
C THR A 221 16.18 -1.66 -7.19
N SER A 222 15.85 -2.62 -8.07
CA SER A 222 16.17 -2.56 -9.50
C SER A 222 15.44 -1.43 -10.24
N LEU A 223 14.33 -0.94 -9.69
CA LEU A 223 13.63 0.26 -10.16
C LEU A 223 14.17 1.55 -9.53
N GLY A 224 15.27 1.50 -8.78
CA GLY A 224 15.94 2.66 -8.20
C GLY A 224 15.34 3.15 -6.89
N PHE A 225 14.48 2.36 -6.24
CA PHE A 225 14.08 2.62 -4.87
C PHE A 225 15.21 2.27 -3.91
N ARG A 226 15.33 3.03 -2.84
CA ARG A 226 16.20 2.76 -1.71
C ARG A 226 15.38 2.71 -0.43
N VAL A 227 15.82 1.93 0.53
CA VAL A 227 15.19 1.91 1.86
C VAL A 227 15.43 3.28 2.50
N LEU A 228 14.34 3.96 2.83
CA LEU A 228 14.35 5.23 3.55
C LEU A 228 14.24 4.99 5.06
N ASP A 229 13.31 4.09 5.44
CA ASP A 229 13.01 3.77 6.83
C ASP A 229 12.35 2.38 6.92
N ARG A 230 11.91 2.03 8.11
CA ARG A 230 11.13 0.82 8.41
C ARG A 230 9.86 1.21 9.14
N ASN A 231 8.74 0.69 8.70
CA ASN A 231 7.48 0.79 9.41
C ASN A 231 7.36 -0.42 10.34
N ILE A 232 7.35 -0.16 11.64
CA ILE A 232 7.40 -1.18 12.70
C ILE A 232 6.01 -1.38 13.27
N GLY A 233 5.60 -2.64 13.43
CA GLY A 233 4.34 -3.00 14.07
C GLY A 233 4.42 -2.94 15.59
N PHE A 234 3.34 -2.50 16.20
CA PHE A 234 3.08 -2.54 17.63
C PHE A 234 1.76 -3.23 17.88
N CYS A 235 1.65 -3.95 19.00
CA CYS A 235 0.47 -4.71 19.34
C CYS A 235 0.13 -4.49 20.81
N GLY A 236 -1.12 -4.21 21.11
CA GLY A 236 -1.63 -4.05 22.45
C GLY A 236 -2.17 -5.34 23.06
N PRO A 237 -2.30 -5.41 24.39
CA PRO A 237 -3.01 -6.50 25.02
C PRO A 237 -4.48 -6.53 24.56
N CYS A 238 -5.06 -7.72 24.58
CA CYS A 238 -6.47 -7.97 24.27
C CYS A 238 -7.38 -7.45 25.37
#